data_1bf2d33c5df32d554521d63a5d3ebe8b
#
_entry.id   1bf2d33c5df32d554521d63a5d3ebe8b
#
_cell.length_a   1.000
_cell.length_b   1.000
_cell.length_c   1.000
_cell.angle_alpha   90.00
_cell.angle_beta   90.00
_cell.angle_gamma   90.00
#
_symmetry.space_group_name_H-M   'P 1'
#
loop_
_entity.id
_entity.type
_entity.pdbx_description
1 polymer ?
#
loop_
_entity_poly.entity_id
_entity_poly.type
_entity_poly.pdbx_seq_one_letter_code
_entity_poly.pdbx_strand_id
1 'polypeptide(L)'
;MKIVSLFAGCGGLDLGLHRAGHEIVHASDFDKDCVDTYNGYFKNKAELMDVHDLKGMDLPDYDLLAGGFPCQGFSVANIYRSKDDSRNQLYTQIVRLLKESKPKFFLLENVAGILSLEKGEVVKQIVKELTNVNKRAFGGYEVKYIKLNAADYGVPQNRIRVIFLGISKSFNEDTREKMFKHFPPESTHVPSGDMINNKYLTLRDAISDLGEPDEDNPIPNHICNKHKVKITGYIGNRKLDWDKPSPTIVGRGGGTGGPVIAVHPDLKRRFSVRETARIQTFPDDFVFKGGISSQFRQIGNAVAVGFAEHLGDMLNRIEKHIK
;
A
#
# COMPACT_ATOMS: atom_id res chain seq x y z
N MET A 1 9.87 -3.67 -15.64
CA MET A 1 9.53 -5.03 -15.16
C MET A 1 8.07 -5.34 -15.45
N LYS A 2 7.74 -6.62 -15.69
CA LYS A 2 6.38 -7.16 -15.65
C LYS A 2 6.02 -7.56 -14.22
N ILE A 3 4.84 -7.17 -13.76
CA ILE A 3 4.44 -7.30 -12.35
C ILE A 3 3.12 -8.08 -12.24
N VAL A 4 3.10 -9.05 -11.34
CA VAL A 4 1.87 -9.68 -10.82
C VAL A 4 1.55 -9.01 -9.48
N SER A 5 0.34 -8.44 -9.36
CA SER A 5 -0.15 -7.76 -8.17
C SER A 5 -1.21 -8.57 -7.46
N LEU A 6 -0.95 -8.90 -6.20
CA LEU A 6 -1.87 -9.61 -5.33
C LEU A 6 -2.44 -8.66 -4.28
N PHE A 7 -3.69 -8.88 -3.87
CA PHE A 7 -4.37 -7.97 -2.94
C PHE A 7 -4.35 -6.54 -3.46
N ALA A 8 -4.58 -6.39 -4.77
CA ALA A 8 -4.40 -5.13 -5.50
C ALA A 8 -5.29 -4.00 -4.95
N GLY A 9 -6.38 -4.33 -4.26
CA GLY A 9 -7.33 -3.36 -3.77
C GLY A 9 -7.88 -2.50 -4.90
N CYS A 10 -8.00 -1.21 -4.67
CA CYS A 10 -8.37 -0.26 -5.72
C CYS A 10 -7.19 0.14 -6.64
N GLY A 11 -5.98 -0.43 -6.45
CA GLY A 11 -4.85 -0.20 -7.36
C GLY A 11 -3.89 0.92 -6.96
N GLY A 12 -3.82 1.31 -5.68
CA GLY A 12 -2.91 2.40 -5.27
C GLY A 12 -1.42 2.06 -5.49
N LEU A 13 -0.99 0.85 -5.12
CA LEU A 13 0.36 0.36 -5.40
C LEU A 13 0.60 0.28 -6.92
N ASP A 14 -0.33 -0.32 -7.62
CA ASP A 14 -0.23 -0.59 -9.06
C ASP A 14 -0.16 0.70 -9.88
N LEU A 15 -0.93 1.72 -9.49
CA LEU A 15 -0.91 3.02 -10.15
C LEU A 15 0.47 3.70 -10.02
N GLY A 16 1.07 3.66 -8.83
CA GLY A 16 2.41 4.21 -8.64
C GLY A 16 3.47 3.44 -9.42
N LEU A 17 3.43 2.10 -9.38
CA LEU A 17 4.34 1.27 -10.16
C LEU A 17 4.16 1.48 -11.68
N HIS A 18 2.92 1.62 -12.14
CA HIS A 18 2.61 1.92 -13.54
C HIS A 18 3.14 3.29 -13.98
N ARG A 19 3.00 4.33 -13.13
CA ARG A 19 3.57 5.67 -13.39
C ARG A 19 5.09 5.66 -13.51
N ALA A 20 5.75 4.81 -12.73
CA ALA A 20 7.19 4.58 -12.84
C ALA A 20 7.58 3.76 -14.10
N GLY A 21 6.63 3.36 -14.94
CA GLY A 21 6.88 2.68 -16.22
C GLY A 21 6.89 1.15 -16.14
N HIS A 22 6.42 0.56 -15.05
CA HIS A 22 6.25 -0.89 -14.95
C HIS A 22 4.92 -1.35 -15.56
N GLU A 23 4.86 -2.58 -16.02
CA GLU A 23 3.67 -3.20 -16.59
C GLU A 23 3.02 -4.15 -15.59
N ILE A 24 1.78 -3.88 -15.19
CA ILE A 24 0.99 -4.80 -14.38
C ILE A 24 0.34 -5.81 -15.34
N VAL A 25 0.88 -7.02 -15.40
CA VAL A 25 0.43 -8.07 -16.31
C VAL A 25 -0.70 -8.93 -15.73
N HIS A 26 -0.85 -8.92 -14.40
CA HIS A 26 -1.97 -9.53 -13.69
C HIS A 26 -2.19 -8.78 -12.39
N ALA A 27 -3.45 -8.55 -12.04
CA ALA A 27 -3.87 -8.04 -10.74
C ALA A 27 -5.09 -8.82 -10.26
N SER A 28 -5.21 -9.05 -8.95
CA SER A 28 -6.37 -9.72 -8.36
C SER A 28 -6.69 -9.19 -6.96
N ASP A 29 -7.99 -9.17 -6.65
CA ASP A 29 -8.51 -8.88 -5.31
C ASP A 29 -9.85 -9.62 -5.12
N PHE A 30 -10.20 -9.94 -3.87
CA PHE A 30 -11.47 -10.60 -3.55
C PHE A 30 -12.63 -9.62 -3.33
N ASP A 31 -12.35 -8.33 -3.14
CA ASP A 31 -13.35 -7.28 -2.88
C ASP A 31 -13.88 -6.73 -4.21
N LYS A 32 -15.15 -7.00 -4.49
CA LYS A 32 -15.80 -6.58 -5.74
C LYS A 32 -15.73 -5.07 -5.97
N ASP A 33 -15.95 -4.24 -4.94
CA ASP A 33 -15.91 -2.78 -5.08
C ASP A 33 -14.50 -2.29 -5.43
N CYS A 34 -13.47 -2.96 -4.87
CA CYS A 34 -12.07 -2.70 -5.22
C CYS A 34 -11.80 -3.02 -6.69
N VAL A 35 -12.23 -4.20 -7.14
CA VAL A 35 -12.05 -4.64 -8.53
C VAL A 35 -12.82 -3.75 -9.50
N ASP A 36 -14.07 -3.36 -9.17
CA ASP A 36 -14.85 -2.44 -9.98
C ASP A 36 -14.19 -1.06 -10.10
N THR A 37 -13.59 -0.57 -9.02
CA THR A 37 -12.81 0.68 -8.99
C THR A 37 -11.56 0.55 -9.86
N TYR A 38 -10.77 -0.50 -9.64
CA TYR A 38 -9.57 -0.79 -10.42
C TYR A 38 -9.89 -0.84 -11.91
N ASN A 39 -10.92 -1.62 -12.26
CA ASN A 39 -11.35 -1.83 -13.65
C ASN A 39 -11.98 -0.60 -14.29
N GLY A 40 -12.40 0.37 -13.50
CA GLY A 40 -12.86 1.68 -13.97
C GLY A 40 -11.73 2.58 -14.45
N TYR A 41 -10.50 2.37 -13.98
CA TYR A 41 -9.37 3.24 -14.27
C TYR A 41 -8.30 2.56 -15.15
N PHE A 42 -7.88 1.35 -14.78
CA PHE A 42 -6.80 0.67 -15.48
C PHE A 42 -7.25 0.02 -16.80
N LYS A 43 -6.36 0.05 -17.79
CA LYS A 43 -6.59 -0.62 -19.08
C LYS A 43 -6.52 -2.14 -18.92
N ASN A 44 -5.49 -2.65 -18.23
CA ASN A 44 -5.40 -4.05 -17.83
C ASN A 44 -6.28 -4.27 -16.60
N LYS A 45 -7.20 -5.23 -16.67
CA LYS A 45 -8.23 -5.44 -15.67
C LYS A 45 -7.76 -6.34 -14.54
N ALA A 46 -8.15 -6.01 -13.32
CA ALA A 46 -8.00 -6.90 -12.18
C ALA A 46 -9.09 -7.98 -12.20
N GLU A 47 -8.75 -9.16 -11.73
CA GLU A 47 -9.66 -10.29 -11.58
C GLU A 47 -10.28 -10.28 -10.17
N LEU A 48 -11.61 -10.49 -10.12
CA LEU A 48 -12.30 -10.74 -8.86
C LEU A 48 -12.05 -12.19 -8.46
N MET A 49 -11.07 -12.39 -7.58
CA MET A 49 -10.57 -13.72 -7.26
C MET A 49 -10.08 -13.81 -5.82
N ASP A 50 -10.37 -14.93 -5.16
CA ASP A 50 -9.68 -15.28 -3.92
C ASP A 50 -8.28 -15.81 -4.27
N VAL A 51 -7.27 -15.29 -3.59
CA VAL A 51 -5.87 -15.71 -3.78
C VAL A 51 -5.65 -17.22 -3.57
N HIS A 52 -6.54 -17.89 -2.81
CA HIS A 52 -6.50 -19.35 -2.62
C HIS A 52 -6.75 -20.12 -3.91
N ASP A 53 -7.54 -19.57 -4.83
CA ASP A 53 -7.90 -20.19 -6.09
C ASP A 53 -6.85 -19.91 -7.19
N LEU A 54 -6.01 -18.90 -7.01
CA LEU A 54 -4.98 -18.53 -7.97
C LEU A 54 -3.84 -19.55 -7.95
N LYS A 55 -3.47 -20.08 -9.12
CA LYS A 55 -2.34 -20.99 -9.30
C LYS A 55 -1.19 -20.29 -9.99
N GLY A 56 0.04 -20.54 -9.52
CA GLY A 56 1.22 -19.92 -10.11
C GLY A 56 1.45 -20.27 -11.58
N MET A 57 0.94 -21.45 -12.03
CA MET A 57 1.03 -21.88 -13.43
C MET A 57 0.06 -21.14 -14.37
N ASP A 58 -0.99 -20.52 -13.82
CA ASP A 58 -1.97 -19.76 -14.61
C ASP A 58 -1.54 -18.29 -14.78
N LEU A 59 -0.49 -17.86 -14.07
CA LEU A 59 0.06 -16.51 -14.17
C LEU A 59 0.88 -16.35 -15.46
N PRO A 60 0.82 -15.17 -16.10
CA PRO A 60 1.71 -14.86 -17.23
C PRO A 60 3.17 -14.81 -16.78
N ASP A 61 4.12 -14.77 -17.71
CA ASP A 61 5.53 -14.51 -17.38
C ASP A 61 5.69 -13.12 -16.76
N TYR A 62 6.37 -13.06 -15.61
CA TYR A 62 6.58 -11.81 -14.88
C TYR A 62 7.92 -11.82 -14.09
N ASP A 63 8.38 -10.64 -13.75
CA ASP A 63 9.65 -10.44 -13.05
C ASP A 63 9.46 -10.27 -11.55
N LEU A 64 8.37 -9.59 -11.13
CA LEU A 64 8.14 -9.16 -9.76
C LEU A 64 6.74 -9.51 -9.27
N LEU A 65 6.65 -10.14 -8.11
CA LEU A 65 5.41 -10.31 -7.37
C LEU A 65 5.26 -9.16 -6.36
N ALA A 66 4.20 -8.36 -6.51
CA ALA A 66 3.89 -7.25 -5.63
C ALA A 66 2.61 -7.50 -4.84
N GLY A 67 2.49 -6.91 -3.65
CA GLY A 67 1.23 -6.92 -2.90
C GLY A 67 1.33 -6.47 -1.46
N GLY A 68 0.20 -6.02 -0.92
CA GLY A 68 0.02 -5.66 0.49
C GLY A 68 -0.82 -6.72 1.20
N PHE A 69 -0.21 -7.66 1.91
CA PHE A 69 -0.97 -8.69 2.60
C PHE A 69 -1.54 -8.20 3.94
N PRO A 70 -2.75 -8.66 4.33
CA PRO A 70 -3.36 -8.25 5.60
C PRO A 70 -2.54 -8.71 6.82
N CYS A 71 -2.32 -7.79 7.77
CA CYS A 71 -1.64 -8.07 9.03
C CYS A 71 -2.52 -8.83 10.05
N GLN A 72 -3.82 -8.95 9.78
CA GLN A 72 -4.79 -9.58 10.67
C GLN A 72 -4.62 -11.10 10.62
N GLY A 73 -4.23 -11.71 11.76
CA GLY A 73 -4.07 -13.16 11.87
C GLY A 73 -2.72 -13.63 12.40
N PHE A 74 -1.71 -12.76 12.48
CA PHE A 74 -0.43 -13.08 13.09
C PHE A 74 -0.43 -13.00 14.64
N SER A 75 -1.52 -13.40 15.32
CA SER A 75 -1.51 -13.50 16.77
C SER A 75 -1.14 -14.91 17.20
N VAL A 76 0.08 -15.10 17.74
CA VAL A 76 0.53 -16.35 18.40
C VAL A 76 -0.15 -16.53 19.76
N ALA A 77 -0.80 -15.49 20.29
CA ALA A 77 -1.58 -15.56 21.53
C ALA A 77 -2.81 -16.47 21.42
N ASN A 78 -3.16 -16.95 20.23
CA ASN A 78 -4.16 -17.97 20.10
C ASN A 78 -3.51 -19.35 20.34
N ILE A 79 -3.44 -19.75 21.62
CA ILE A 79 -3.02 -21.10 22.11
C ILE A 79 -3.85 -22.22 21.44
N TYR A 80 -5.00 -21.88 20.89
CA TYR A 80 -5.79 -22.71 19.99
C TYR A 80 -5.39 -22.41 18.54
N ARG A 81 -4.22 -22.89 18.12
CA ARG A 81 -3.88 -23.05 16.71
C ARG A 81 -4.86 -24.04 16.08
N SER A 82 -6.07 -23.58 15.77
CA SER A 82 -6.84 -24.29 14.77
C SER A 82 -6.11 -24.05 13.45
N LYS A 83 -5.83 -25.10 12.72
CA LYS A 83 -5.31 -25.04 11.35
C LYS A 83 -6.24 -24.24 10.40
N ASP A 84 -7.34 -23.75 10.93
CA ASP A 84 -8.47 -23.12 10.26
C ASP A 84 -8.59 -21.60 10.49
N ASP A 85 -7.60 -20.90 11.10
CA ASP A 85 -7.64 -19.44 11.15
C ASP A 85 -7.28 -18.88 9.74
N SER A 86 -8.33 -18.63 8.95
CA SER A 86 -8.27 -18.19 7.55
C SER A 86 -7.40 -16.93 7.34
N ARG A 87 -7.13 -16.17 8.39
CA ARG A 87 -6.35 -14.92 8.33
C ARG A 87 -4.84 -15.13 8.30
N ASN A 88 -4.33 -16.24 8.85
CA ASN A 88 -2.93 -16.66 8.70
C ASN A 88 -2.66 -17.23 7.29
N GLN A 89 -3.72 -17.58 6.56
CA GLN A 89 -3.59 -18.25 5.27
C GLN A 89 -3.16 -17.31 4.14
N LEU A 90 -3.48 -16.00 4.21
CA LEU A 90 -3.21 -15.07 3.09
C LEU A 90 -1.71 -14.85 2.85
N TYR A 91 -0.91 -14.70 3.90
CA TYR A 91 0.55 -14.65 3.78
C TYR A 91 1.12 -15.97 3.22
N THR A 92 0.59 -17.12 3.66
CA THR A 92 1.03 -18.43 3.15
C THR A 92 0.75 -18.61 1.67
N GLN A 93 -0.29 -17.94 1.13
CA GLN A 93 -0.56 -17.92 -0.31
C GLN A 93 0.51 -17.16 -1.09
N ILE A 94 1.05 -16.07 -0.54
CA ILE A 94 2.22 -15.40 -1.15
C ILE A 94 3.40 -16.39 -1.23
N VAL A 95 3.72 -17.06 -0.11
CA VAL A 95 4.80 -18.05 -0.08
C VAL A 95 4.56 -19.18 -1.09
N ARG A 96 3.31 -19.66 -1.21
CA ARG A 96 2.91 -20.68 -2.20
C ARG A 96 3.13 -20.19 -3.63
N LEU A 97 2.63 -19.00 -3.95
CA LEU A 97 2.77 -18.44 -5.30
C LEU A 97 4.24 -18.15 -5.66
N LEU A 98 5.03 -17.62 -4.72
CA LEU A 98 6.49 -17.48 -4.91
C LEU A 98 7.17 -18.83 -5.17
N LYS A 99 6.70 -19.91 -4.54
CA LYS A 99 7.23 -21.26 -4.76
C LYS A 99 6.86 -21.82 -6.12
N GLU A 100 5.65 -21.58 -6.57
CA GLU A 100 5.13 -22.08 -7.85
C GLU A 100 5.72 -21.33 -9.05
N SER A 101 5.69 -19.99 -9.03
CA SER A 101 6.05 -19.15 -10.18
C SER A 101 7.50 -18.66 -10.20
N LYS A 102 8.20 -18.67 -9.05
CA LYS A 102 9.64 -18.37 -8.93
C LYS A 102 10.09 -17.05 -9.55
N PRO A 103 9.43 -15.90 -9.27
CA PRO A 103 9.82 -14.63 -9.84
C PRO A 103 11.24 -14.21 -9.43
N LYS A 104 11.85 -13.30 -10.19
CA LYS A 104 13.19 -12.75 -9.86
C LYS A 104 13.15 -11.89 -8.60
N PHE A 105 12.01 -11.20 -8.38
CA PHE A 105 11.83 -10.24 -7.29
C PHE A 105 10.46 -10.40 -6.63
N PHE A 106 10.36 -9.94 -5.39
CA PHE A 106 9.08 -9.62 -4.79
C PHE A 106 9.16 -8.31 -4.00
N LEU A 107 8.06 -7.56 -3.98
CA LEU A 107 7.88 -6.33 -3.21
C LEU A 107 6.60 -6.46 -2.39
N LEU A 108 6.73 -6.56 -1.06
CA LEU A 108 5.57 -6.73 -0.19
C LEU A 108 5.45 -5.55 0.77
N GLU A 109 4.22 -5.08 0.97
CA GLU A 109 3.91 -3.99 1.89
C GLU A 109 3.14 -4.51 3.09
N ASN A 110 3.38 -3.89 4.27
CA ASN A 110 2.56 -4.11 5.45
C ASN A 110 2.57 -2.89 6.38
N VAL A 111 1.63 -2.87 7.33
CA VAL A 111 1.58 -1.84 8.37
C VAL A 111 2.74 -1.97 9.36
N ALA A 112 3.19 -0.84 9.95
CA ALA A 112 4.30 -0.82 10.90
C ALA A 112 4.11 -1.73 12.12
N GLY A 113 2.87 -1.99 12.50
CA GLY A 113 2.52 -2.88 13.62
C GLY A 113 3.08 -4.29 13.50
N ILE A 114 3.34 -4.79 12.26
CA ILE A 114 3.92 -6.12 12.03
C ILE A 114 5.27 -6.32 12.73
N LEU A 115 6.05 -5.24 12.89
CA LEU A 115 7.36 -5.29 13.54
C LEU A 115 7.30 -5.53 15.04
N SER A 116 6.19 -5.19 15.68
CA SER A 116 5.99 -5.35 17.13
C SER A 116 5.13 -6.55 17.49
N LEU A 117 4.51 -7.20 16.52
CA LEU A 117 3.73 -8.41 16.76
C LEU A 117 4.61 -9.47 17.42
N GLU A 118 4.13 -9.97 18.56
CA GLU A 118 4.81 -10.99 19.37
C GLU A 118 6.29 -10.66 19.63
N LYS A 119 6.51 -9.40 20.04
CA LYS A 119 7.87 -8.91 20.33
C LYS A 119 8.84 -9.04 19.14
N GLY A 120 8.31 -9.04 17.91
CA GLY A 120 9.09 -9.13 16.67
C GLY A 120 9.30 -10.56 16.13
N GLU A 121 8.77 -11.60 16.79
CA GLU A 121 8.93 -12.97 16.30
C GLU A 121 8.21 -13.20 14.96
N VAL A 122 7.06 -12.54 14.76
CA VAL A 122 6.30 -12.65 13.50
C VAL A 122 7.13 -12.20 12.30
N VAL A 123 7.78 -11.04 12.37
CA VAL A 123 8.60 -10.53 11.24
C VAL A 123 9.82 -11.40 11.00
N LYS A 124 10.43 -11.96 12.06
CA LYS A 124 11.54 -12.91 11.91
C LYS A 124 11.11 -14.18 11.19
N GLN A 125 9.92 -14.71 11.52
CA GLN A 125 9.36 -15.88 10.86
C GLN A 125 9.08 -15.58 9.38
N ILE A 126 8.43 -14.46 9.06
CA ILE A 126 8.15 -14.02 7.70
C ILE A 126 9.45 -13.96 6.87
N VAL A 127 10.47 -13.27 7.38
CA VAL A 127 11.77 -13.16 6.70
C VAL A 127 12.41 -14.53 6.50
N LYS A 128 12.37 -15.41 7.51
CA LYS A 128 12.90 -16.77 7.42
C LYS A 128 12.19 -17.60 6.34
N GLU A 129 10.88 -17.54 6.27
CA GLU A 129 10.09 -18.27 5.27
C GLU A 129 10.33 -17.74 3.86
N LEU A 130 10.28 -16.41 3.66
CA LEU A 130 10.56 -15.77 2.37
C LEU A 130 12.01 -16.06 1.88
N THR A 131 12.99 -16.04 2.79
CA THR A 131 14.38 -16.37 2.45
C THR A 131 14.54 -17.81 1.97
N ASN A 132 13.78 -18.75 2.54
CA ASN A 132 13.91 -20.17 2.26
C ASN A 132 13.01 -20.68 1.13
N VAL A 133 12.08 -19.86 0.65
CA VAL A 133 11.27 -20.21 -0.53
C VAL A 133 12.20 -20.53 -1.71
N ASN A 134 11.95 -21.64 -2.37
CA ASN A 134 12.76 -22.10 -3.52
C ASN A 134 14.26 -22.32 -3.23
N LYS A 135 14.65 -22.53 -1.96
CA LYS A 135 16.05 -22.76 -1.57
C LYS A 135 16.72 -23.88 -2.36
N ARG A 136 16.00 -24.96 -2.67
CA ARG A 136 16.52 -26.09 -3.45
C ARG A 136 16.63 -25.79 -4.95
N ALA A 137 15.83 -24.86 -5.47
CA ALA A 137 15.79 -24.55 -6.91
C ALA A 137 16.89 -23.56 -7.32
N PHE A 138 17.05 -22.46 -6.56
CA PHE A 138 18.03 -21.39 -6.88
C PHE A 138 18.64 -20.71 -5.62
N GLY A 139 18.64 -21.38 -4.47
CA GLY A 139 19.21 -20.83 -3.24
C GLY A 139 18.23 -19.98 -2.41
N GLY A 140 17.00 -19.72 -2.90
CA GLY A 140 16.00 -18.88 -2.25
C GLY A 140 16.13 -17.41 -2.60
N TYR A 141 15.68 -16.55 -1.69
CA TYR A 141 15.77 -15.09 -1.85
C TYR A 141 16.70 -14.47 -0.80
N GLU A 142 17.38 -13.41 -1.17
CA GLU A 142 17.91 -12.48 -0.18
C GLU A 142 16.80 -11.46 0.12
N VAL A 143 16.46 -11.29 1.40
CA VAL A 143 15.30 -10.49 1.84
C VAL A 143 15.79 -9.37 2.75
N LYS A 144 15.45 -8.15 2.38
CA LYS A 144 15.61 -6.97 3.25
C LYS A 144 14.25 -6.33 3.49
N TYR A 145 14.09 -5.70 4.65
CA TYR A 145 12.88 -4.93 4.97
C TYR A 145 13.24 -3.66 5.71
N ILE A 146 12.40 -2.64 5.55
CA ILE A 146 12.60 -1.35 6.18
C ILE A 146 11.26 -0.68 6.48
N LYS A 147 11.25 0.15 7.51
CA LYS A 147 10.12 1.00 7.87
C LYS A 147 10.30 2.37 7.22
N LEU A 148 9.34 2.78 6.38
CA LEU A 148 9.36 4.05 5.63
C LEU A 148 8.13 4.87 5.98
N ASN A 149 8.26 6.21 5.92
CA ASN A 149 7.14 7.13 6.03
C ASN A 149 6.81 7.70 4.64
N ALA A 150 5.57 7.57 4.20
CA ALA A 150 5.15 8.09 2.91
C ALA A 150 5.37 9.60 2.75
N ALA A 151 5.39 10.36 3.86
CA ALA A 151 5.69 11.79 3.84
C ALA A 151 7.11 12.11 3.30
N ASP A 152 8.07 11.20 3.51
CA ASP A 152 9.44 11.33 2.99
C ASP A 152 9.50 11.26 1.45
N TYR A 153 8.38 10.90 0.81
CA TYR A 153 8.22 10.67 -0.63
C TYR A 153 7.11 11.55 -1.24
N GLY A 154 6.86 12.74 -0.67
CA GLY A 154 5.92 13.69 -1.23
C GLY A 154 4.43 13.34 -1.05
N VAL A 155 4.10 12.45 -0.12
CA VAL A 155 2.73 12.20 0.26
C VAL A 155 2.34 13.13 1.41
N PRO A 156 1.24 13.91 1.34
CA PRO A 156 0.82 14.83 2.40
C PRO A 156 0.23 14.10 3.61
N GLN A 157 0.89 13.00 4.02
CA GLN A 157 0.41 12.11 5.07
C GLN A 157 1.54 11.41 5.80
N ASN A 158 1.55 11.47 7.13
CA ASN A 158 2.39 10.62 7.97
C ASN A 158 1.82 9.19 7.97
N ARG A 159 2.29 8.38 7.02
CA ARG A 159 1.88 6.99 6.83
C ARG A 159 3.09 6.07 6.85
N ILE A 160 3.28 5.40 7.97
CA ILE A 160 4.43 4.51 8.15
C ILE A 160 4.06 3.11 7.65
N ARG A 161 4.91 2.55 6.79
CA ARG A 161 4.78 1.20 6.22
C ARG A 161 6.08 0.42 6.30
N VAL A 162 5.97 -0.87 6.32
CA VAL A 162 7.10 -1.79 6.21
C VAL A 162 7.11 -2.35 4.80
N ILE A 163 8.22 -2.15 4.11
CA ILE A 163 8.45 -2.67 2.77
C ILE A 163 9.46 -3.80 2.85
N PHE A 164 9.10 -4.94 2.28
CA PHE A 164 9.98 -6.09 2.11
C PHE A 164 10.36 -6.18 0.64
N LEU A 165 11.66 -6.26 0.36
CA LEU A 165 12.20 -6.53 -0.96
C LEU A 165 12.94 -7.85 -0.93
N GLY A 166 12.57 -8.76 -1.81
CA GLY A 166 13.28 -10.01 -2.05
C GLY A 166 13.90 -10.05 -3.44
N ILE A 167 15.17 -10.43 -3.50
CA ILE A 167 15.94 -10.62 -4.73
C ILE A 167 16.38 -12.07 -4.80
N SER A 168 16.08 -12.74 -5.91
CA SER A 168 16.43 -14.14 -6.15
C SER A 168 17.94 -14.35 -6.04
N LYS A 169 18.34 -15.42 -5.37
CA LYS A 169 19.74 -15.88 -5.31
C LYS A 169 20.20 -16.59 -6.58
N SER A 170 19.38 -16.62 -7.64
CA SER A 170 19.85 -16.93 -8.99
C SER A 170 20.83 -15.88 -9.53
N PHE A 171 20.73 -14.62 -9.05
CA PHE A 171 21.76 -13.60 -9.27
C PHE A 171 22.95 -13.86 -8.35
N ASN A 172 24.18 -13.59 -8.84
CA ASN A 172 25.38 -13.67 -8.01
C ASN A 172 25.37 -12.60 -6.90
N GLU A 173 26.23 -12.76 -5.90
CA GLU A 173 26.26 -11.92 -4.70
C GLU A 173 26.59 -10.46 -5.02
N ASP A 174 27.60 -10.20 -5.86
CA ASP A 174 27.99 -8.85 -6.28
C ASP A 174 26.82 -8.10 -6.98
N THR A 175 26.09 -8.79 -7.83
CA THR A 175 24.88 -8.24 -8.49
C THR A 175 23.80 -7.89 -7.46
N ARG A 176 23.51 -8.79 -6.51
CA ARG A 176 22.51 -8.53 -5.46
C ARG A 176 22.91 -7.36 -4.56
N GLU A 177 24.20 -7.29 -4.18
CA GLU A 177 24.70 -6.15 -3.39
C GLU A 177 24.51 -4.80 -4.12
N LYS A 178 24.81 -4.75 -5.41
CA LYS A 178 24.58 -3.56 -6.25
C LYS A 178 23.09 -3.21 -6.31
N MET A 179 22.21 -4.18 -6.49
CA MET A 179 20.76 -3.99 -6.48
C MET A 179 20.26 -3.45 -5.14
N PHE A 180 20.72 -4.02 -4.02
CA PHE A 180 20.31 -3.59 -2.69
C PHE A 180 20.87 -2.23 -2.27
N LYS A 181 21.85 -1.63 -2.97
CA LYS A 181 22.27 -0.24 -2.75
C LYS A 181 21.16 0.76 -3.08
N HIS A 182 20.18 0.36 -3.89
CA HIS A 182 19.03 1.20 -4.23
C HIS A 182 17.85 1.03 -3.25
N PHE A 183 17.90 0.09 -2.31
CA PHE A 183 16.87 -0.14 -1.28
C PHE A 183 17.35 0.33 0.09
N PRO A 184 16.62 1.24 0.74
CA PRO A 184 15.36 1.87 0.34
C PRO A 184 15.52 2.91 -0.78
N PRO A 185 14.40 3.36 -1.41
CA PRO A 185 14.44 4.53 -2.27
C PRO A 185 14.94 5.76 -1.49
N GLU A 186 15.62 6.66 -2.17
CA GLU A 186 16.08 7.92 -1.58
C GLU A 186 14.87 8.80 -1.24
N SER A 187 14.87 9.40 -0.04
CA SER A 187 13.84 10.35 0.36
C SER A 187 13.97 11.64 -0.47
N THR A 188 12.82 12.21 -0.82
CA THR A 188 12.73 13.47 -1.59
C THR A 188 12.22 14.63 -0.75
N HIS A 189 11.69 14.34 0.44
CA HIS A 189 11.08 15.32 1.34
C HIS A 189 11.53 15.07 2.78
N VAL A 190 11.66 16.16 3.55
CA VAL A 190 11.98 16.15 4.98
C VAL A 190 11.09 17.15 5.72
N PRO A 191 10.93 17.07 7.06
CA PRO A 191 9.97 17.91 7.80
C PRO A 191 10.09 19.41 7.55
N SER A 192 11.30 19.94 7.46
CA SER A 192 11.56 21.38 7.32
C SER A 192 12.06 21.79 5.93
N GLY A 193 12.34 20.82 5.06
CA GLY A 193 13.11 21.05 3.85
C GLY A 193 14.60 21.27 4.13
N ASP A 194 15.43 21.07 3.13
CA ASP A 194 16.86 21.37 3.16
C ASP A 194 17.36 21.73 1.75
N MET A 195 18.68 21.80 1.53
CA MET A 195 19.25 22.13 0.21
C MET A 195 19.01 21.06 -0.86
N ILE A 196 18.68 19.85 -0.48
CA ILE A 196 18.53 18.69 -1.36
C ILE A 196 17.06 18.23 -1.42
N ASN A 197 16.38 18.22 -0.26
CA ASN A 197 15.03 17.67 -0.10
C ASN A 197 13.99 18.77 0.08
N ASN A 198 12.82 18.56 -0.50
CA ASN A 198 11.67 19.44 -0.32
C ASN A 198 11.12 19.35 1.12
N LYS A 199 10.40 20.38 1.54
CA LYS A 199 9.58 20.31 2.76
C LYS A 199 8.42 19.34 2.57
N TYR A 200 8.00 18.66 3.65
CA TYR A 200 6.79 17.83 3.62
C TYR A 200 5.60 18.56 3.06
N LEU A 201 4.86 17.90 2.18
CA LEU A 201 3.56 18.38 1.72
C LEU A 201 2.54 18.33 2.86
N THR A 202 1.65 19.30 2.88
CA THR A 202 0.69 19.56 3.94
C THR A 202 -0.74 19.25 3.48
N LEU A 203 -1.71 19.30 4.40
CA LEU A 203 -3.12 19.25 4.05
C LEU A 203 -3.50 20.39 3.12
N ARG A 204 -2.93 21.59 3.33
CA ARG A 204 -3.16 22.75 2.48
C ARG A 204 -2.78 22.48 1.04
N ASP A 205 -1.59 21.91 0.81
CA ASP A 205 -1.12 21.58 -0.52
C ASP A 205 -2.00 20.52 -1.22
N ALA A 206 -2.63 19.64 -0.45
CA ALA A 206 -3.42 18.56 -0.99
C ALA A 206 -4.87 18.90 -1.32
N ILE A 207 -5.54 19.72 -0.48
CA ILE A 207 -6.99 19.82 -0.52
C ILE A 207 -7.58 21.25 -0.42
N SER A 208 -6.74 22.29 -0.29
CA SER A 208 -7.26 23.65 -0.07
C SER A 208 -8.05 24.24 -1.25
N ASP A 209 -7.83 23.72 -2.44
CA ASP A 209 -8.48 24.13 -3.69
C ASP A 209 -9.80 23.40 -3.99
N LEU A 210 -10.16 22.36 -3.21
CA LEU A 210 -11.33 21.52 -3.53
C LEU A 210 -12.69 22.16 -3.24
N GLY A 211 -12.75 23.18 -2.39
CA GLY A 211 -14.01 23.75 -1.94
C GLY A 211 -14.84 22.81 -1.03
N GLU A 212 -16.14 23.11 -0.90
CA GLU A 212 -17.03 22.25 -0.11
C GLU A 212 -17.53 21.06 -0.93
N PRO A 213 -17.64 19.88 -0.28
CA PRO A 213 -18.18 18.69 -0.95
C PRO A 213 -19.68 18.86 -1.20
N ASP A 214 -20.05 18.72 -2.44
CA ASP A 214 -21.43 18.82 -2.93
C ASP A 214 -21.70 17.66 -3.91
N GLU A 215 -22.97 17.23 -4.02
CA GLU A 215 -23.39 16.23 -5.00
C GLU A 215 -23.25 16.75 -6.45
N ASP A 216 -23.34 18.07 -6.64
CA ASP A 216 -23.17 18.76 -7.92
C ASP A 216 -21.70 19.13 -8.22
N ASN A 217 -20.76 18.80 -7.34
CA ASN A 217 -19.35 19.10 -7.56
C ASN A 217 -18.81 18.32 -8.76
N PRO A 218 -18.14 18.98 -9.74
CA PRO A 218 -17.66 18.31 -10.94
C PRO A 218 -16.55 17.30 -10.67
N ILE A 219 -15.90 17.36 -9.49
CA ILE A 219 -14.83 16.42 -9.13
C ILE A 219 -15.44 15.12 -8.59
N PRO A 220 -15.22 13.99 -9.23
CA PRO A 220 -15.81 12.72 -8.82
C PRO A 220 -15.49 12.34 -7.38
N ASN A 221 -16.46 11.76 -6.67
CA ASN A 221 -16.33 11.34 -5.27
C ASN A 221 -16.05 12.49 -4.28
N HIS A 222 -16.27 13.76 -4.63
CA HIS A 222 -16.16 14.84 -3.67
C HIS A 222 -17.42 14.94 -2.79
N ILE A 223 -17.71 13.87 -2.07
CA ILE A 223 -18.88 13.67 -1.22
C ILE A 223 -18.48 13.37 0.22
N CYS A 224 -19.27 13.86 1.17
CA CYS A 224 -19.06 13.63 2.60
C CYS A 224 -20.11 12.71 3.22
N ASN A 225 -19.72 12.08 4.30
CA ASN A 225 -20.69 11.44 5.20
C ASN A 225 -21.46 12.52 5.98
N LYS A 226 -22.79 12.41 6.06
CA LYS A 226 -23.70 13.38 6.72
C LYS A 226 -23.63 13.35 8.27
N HIS A 227 -22.72 12.62 8.88
CA HIS A 227 -22.60 12.54 10.34
C HIS A 227 -22.02 13.81 10.95
N LYS A 228 -22.69 14.35 11.99
CA LYS A 228 -22.19 15.49 12.76
C LYS A 228 -20.87 15.17 13.45
N VAL A 229 -19.89 16.05 13.31
CA VAL A 229 -18.61 15.94 13.99
C VAL A 229 -18.72 16.45 15.42
N LYS A 230 -18.28 15.64 16.40
CA LYS A 230 -18.07 16.09 17.77
C LYS A 230 -16.58 16.19 18.04
N ILE A 231 -16.09 17.38 18.36
CA ILE A 231 -14.69 17.58 18.72
C ILE A 231 -14.56 17.33 20.21
N THR A 232 -13.90 16.25 20.59
CA THR A 232 -13.77 15.81 22.00
C THR A 232 -12.33 15.88 22.51
N GLY A 233 -11.37 16.33 21.70
CA GLY A 233 -9.94 16.31 22.07
C GLY A 233 -9.26 14.94 22.04
N TYR A 234 -10.02 13.86 21.88
CA TYR A 234 -9.47 12.50 21.70
C TYR A 234 -8.80 12.33 20.32
N ILE A 235 -7.88 11.37 20.23
CA ILE A 235 -6.97 11.17 19.09
C ILE A 235 -7.64 11.21 17.71
N GLY A 236 -8.89 10.80 17.53
CA GLY A 236 -9.57 10.81 16.24
C GLY A 236 -10.50 11.98 15.98
N ASN A 237 -10.70 12.82 16.99
CA ASN A 237 -11.56 14.02 16.90
C ASN A 237 -10.73 15.28 17.13
N ARG A 238 -9.44 15.25 16.75
CA ARG A 238 -8.56 16.42 16.85
C ARG A 238 -8.77 17.33 15.66
N LYS A 239 -8.67 18.62 15.93
CA LYS A 239 -8.45 19.61 14.89
C LYS A 239 -7.13 19.28 14.20
N LEU A 240 -7.18 19.11 12.90
CA LEU A 240 -5.97 19.00 12.08
C LEU A 240 -5.45 20.39 11.72
N ASP A 241 -4.17 20.46 11.44
CA ASP A 241 -3.46 21.66 11.06
C ASP A 241 -3.29 21.70 9.55
N TRP A 242 -3.72 22.79 8.91
CA TRP A 242 -3.57 22.98 7.48
C TRP A 242 -2.12 22.88 7.00
N ASP A 243 -1.17 23.31 7.83
CA ASP A 243 0.23 23.44 7.48
C ASP A 243 1.08 22.23 7.92
N LYS A 244 0.40 21.09 8.14
CA LYS A 244 1.02 19.80 8.47
C LYS A 244 0.51 18.66 7.59
N PRO A 245 1.33 17.60 7.39
CA PRO A 245 0.83 16.36 6.80
C PRO A 245 -0.33 15.78 7.60
N SER A 246 -1.27 15.13 6.93
CA SER A 246 -2.34 14.37 7.57
C SER A 246 -1.77 13.24 8.44
N PRO A 247 -2.39 12.89 9.57
CA PRO A 247 -2.17 11.57 10.16
C PRO A 247 -2.62 10.47 9.18
N THR A 248 -2.22 9.23 9.49
CA THR A 248 -2.55 8.07 8.64
C THR A 248 -4.06 7.97 8.38
N ILE A 249 -4.45 8.01 7.12
CA ILE A 249 -5.81 7.71 6.66
C ILE A 249 -6.06 6.20 6.82
N VAL A 250 -7.19 5.86 7.46
CA VAL A 250 -7.57 4.47 7.74
C VAL A 250 -8.83 4.07 6.99
N GLY A 251 -9.00 2.79 6.72
CA GLY A 251 -10.13 2.23 5.96
C GLY A 251 -11.52 2.34 6.64
N ARG A 252 -11.62 3.03 7.79
CA ARG A 252 -12.88 3.23 8.55
C ARG A 252 -13.46 4.64 8.44
N GLY A 253 -13.02 5.43 7.47
CA GLY A 253 -13.40 6.85 7.32
C GLY A 253 -14.89 7.12 7.19
N GLY A 254 -15.69 6.14 6.76
CA GLY A 254 -17.16 6.22 6.67
C GLY A 254 -17.91 5.95 7.99
N GLY A 255 -17.24 5.55 9.07
CA GLY A 255 -17.89 5.19 10.33
C GLY A 255 -18.44 6.40 11.13
N THR A 256 -19.34 6.10 12.09
CA THR A 256 -20.06 7.11 12.91
C THR A 256 -19.18 7.81 13.95
N GLY A 257 -17.96 7.39 14.15
CA GLY A 257 -17.01 7.94 15.11
C GLY A 257 -15.95 6.91 15.49
N GLY A 258 -14.94 7.37 16.18
CA GLY A 258 -13.85 6.56 16.67
C GLY A 258 -12.55 7.36 16.65
N PRO A 259 -11.55 6.92 17.42
CA PRO A 259 -10.35 7.72 17.65
C PRO A 259 -9.46 7.94 16.42
N VAL A 260 -9.83 7.41 15.27
CA VAL A 260 -8.98 7.37 14.07
C VAL A 260 -9.57 8.09 12.86
N ILE A 261 -10.77 8.70 12.98
CA ILE A 261 -11.39 9.38 11.85
C ILE A 261 -11.03 10.86 11.89
N ALA A 262 -10.26 11.28 10.91
CA ALA A 262 -9.80 12.66 10.79
C ALA A 262 -10.97 13.64 10.54
N VAL A 263 -10.87 14.82 11.16
CA VAL A 263 -11.80 15.93 10.99
C VAL A 263 -11.13 16.96 10.10
N HIS A 264 -11.87 17.51 9.13
CA HIS A 264 -11.38 18.58 8.28
C HIS A 264 -10.87 19.77 9.13
N PRO A 265 -9.78 20.44 8.76
CA PRO A 265 -9.21 21.53 9.56
C PRO A 265 -10.20 22.64 9.90
N ASP A 266 -11.21 22.90 9.07
CA ASP A 266 -12.27 23.90 9.32
C ASP A 266 -13.32 23.45 10.34
N LEU A 267 -13.23 22.22 10.87
CA LEU A 267 -14.01 21.69 11.98
C LEU A 267 -15.51 21.47 11.73
N LYS A 268 -16.00 21.70 10.53
CA LYS A 268 -17.43 21.60 10.22
C LYS A 268 -17.86 20.20 9.84
N ARG A 269 -16.94 19.40 9.30
CA ARG A 269 -17.18 18.11 8.70
C ARG A 269 -15.94 17.19 8.76
N ARG A 270 -16.11 15.98 8.33
CA ARG A 270 -15.01 15.06 8.03
C ARG A 270 -14.48 15.31 6.63
N PHE A 271 -13.37 14.69 6.31
CA PHE A 271 -12.91 14.69 4.93
C PHE A 271 -13.95 14.03 4.01
N SER A 272 -14.08 14.59 2.81
CA SER A 272 -14.75 13.91 1.71
C SER A 272 -13.95 12.70 1.23
N VAL A 273 -14.56 11.86 0.40
CA VAL A 273 -13.85 10.75 -0.25
C VAL A 273 -12.72 11.31 -1.12
N ARG A 274 -12.97 12.37 -1.90
CA ARG A 274 -11.95 12.99 -2.77
C ARG A 274 -10.79 13.60 -2.00
N GLU A 275 -11.07 14.32 -0.92
CA GLU A 275 -10.02 14.86 -0.05
C GLU A 275 -9.12 13.73 0.50
N THR A 276 -9.76 12.66 0.96
CA THR A 276 -9.03 11.47 1.43
C THR A 276 -8.19 10.83 0.33
N ALA A 277 -8.70 10.79 -0.91
CA ALA A 277 -8.01 10.27 -2.07
C ALA A 277 -6.79 11.12 -2.45
N ARG A 278 -6.95 12.46 -2.47
CA ARG A 278 -5.82 13.38 -2.73
C ARG A 278 -4.73 13.30 -1.66
N ILE A 279 -5.10 13.13 -0.39
CA ILE A 279 -4.13 12.88 0.70
C ILE A 279 -3.34 11.58 0.47
N GLN A 280 -3.93 10.59 -0.20
CA GLN A 280 -3.28 9.37 -0.65
C GLN A 280 -2.68 9.49 -2.06
N THR A 281 -2.65 10.71 -2.61
CA THR A 281 -2.08 11.06 -3.91
C THR A 281 -2.74 10.37 -5.12
N PHE A 282 -4.00 9.95 -5.00
CA PHE A 282 -4.80 9.56 -6.15
C PHE A 282 -5.17 10.78 -7.01
N PRO A 283 -5.15 10.67 -8.34
CA PRO A 283 -5.57 11.75 -9.22
C PRO A 283 -7.09 11.97 -9.19
N ASP A 284 -7.54 13.15 -9.62
CA ASP A 284 -8.94 13.52 -9.52
C ASP A 284 -9.88 12.76 -10.46
N ASP A 285 -9.37 12.27 -11.56
CA ASP A 285 -10.08 11.42 -12.51
C ASP A 285 -10.19 9.96 -12.07
N PHE A 286 -9.54 9.58 -10.96
CA PHE A 286 -9.65 8.23 -10.39
C PHE A 286 -10.97 8.08 -9.63
N VAL A 287 -11.92 7.35 -10.20
CA VAL A 287 -13.29 7.22 -9.68
C VAL A 287 -13.45 5.96 -8.83
N PHE A 288 -13.70 6.13 -7.53
CA PHE A 288 -13.99 5.01 -6.61
C PHE A 288 -15.44 4.55 -6.77
N LYS A 289 -15.64 3.25 -6.88
CA LYS A 289 -16.95 2.57 -6.99
C LYS A 289 -17.42 2.03 -5.64
N GLY A 290 -18.69 1.62 -5.60
CA GLY A 290 -19.33 1.14 -4.38
C GLY A 290 -19.88 2.25 -3.49
N GLY A 291 -20.43 1.88 -2.33
CA GLY A 291 -20.98 2.83 -1.37
C GLY A 291 -19.88 3.66 -0.69
N ILE A 292 -20.24 4.83 -0.13
CA ILE A 292 -19.31 5.78 0.49
C ILE A 292 -18.37 5.14 1.53
N SER A 293 -18.87 4.21 2.34
CA SER A 293 -18.05 3.49 3.32
C SER A 293 -17.02 2.56 2.66
N SER A 294 -17.37 1.96 1.53
CA SER A 294 -16.46 1.16 0.72
C SER A 294 -15.38 2.03 0.09
N GLN A 295 -15.75 3.20 -0.45
CA GLN A 295 -14.79 4.14 -1.03
C GLN A 295 -13.72 4.58 0.01
N PHE A 296 -14.13 4.94 1.23
CA PHE A 296 -13.18 5.24 2.31
C PHE A 296 -12.31 4.03 2.68
N ARG A 297 -12.88 2.82 2.70
CA ARG A 297 -12.13 1.59 2.98
C ARG A 297 -11.07 1.33 1.92
N GLN A 298 -11.42 1.46 0.65
CA GLN A 298 -10.50 1.32 -0.48
C GLN A 298 -9.31 2.26 -0.37
N ILE A 299 -9.57 3.55 -0.17
CA ILE A 299 -8.53 4.58 -0.06
C ILE A 299 -7.64 4.35 1.17
N GLY A 300 -8.24 4.08 2.33
CA GLY A 300 -7.49 3.89 3.58
C GLY A 300 -6.62 2.63 3.60
N ASN A 301 -7.03 1.59 2.87
CA ASN A 301 -6.24 0.35 2.73
C ASN A 301 -5.16 0.46 1.65
N ALA A 302 -5.31 1.36 0.69
CA ALA A 302 -4.36 1.51 -0.41
C ALA A 302 -2.96 1.94 0.07
N VAL A 303 -1.94 1.53 -0.67
CA VAL A 303 -0.64 2.19 -0.67
C VAL A 303 -0.80 3.55 -1.36
N ALA A 304 -0.24 4.62 -0.78
CA ALA A 304 -0.29 5.94 -1.41
C ALA A 304 0.43 5.93 -2.75
N VAL A 305 -0.22 6.50 -3.78
CA VAL A 305 0.24 6.40 -5.18
C VAL A 305 1.64 6.99 -5.36
N GLY A 306 1.90 8.20 -4.83
CA GLY A 306 3.21 8.83 -4.93
C GLY A 306 4.31 8.04 -4.21
N PHE A 307 4.00 7.43 -3.07
CA PHE A 307 4.96 6.53 -2.41
C PHE A 307 5.26 5.30 -3.25
N ALA A 308 4.23 4.70 -3.84
CA ALA A 308 4.39 3.54 -4.74
C ALA A 308 5.19 3.88 -6.01
N GLU A 309 5.06 5.11 -6.54
CA GLU A 309 5.85 5.60 -7.66
C GLU A 309 7.34 5.64 -7.34
N HIS A 310 7.74 6.14 -6.16
CA HIS A 310 9.13 6.10 -5.71
C HIS A 310 9.67 4.67 -5.50
N LEU A 311 8.81 3.74 -5.06
CA LEU A 311 9.16 2.31 -5.03
C LEU A 311 9.40 1.77 -6.45
N GLY A 312 8.60 2.19 -7.42
CA GLY A 312 8.78 1.85 -8.84
C GLY A 312 10.09 2.42 -9.42
N ASP A 313 10.42 3.67 -9.12
CA ASP A 313 11.69 4.27 -9.54
C ASP A 313 12.90 3.54 -8.96
N MET A 314 12.80 3.11 -7.72
CA MET A 314 13.80 2.25 -7.10
C MET A 314 13.95 0.92 -7.86
N LEU A 315 12.84 0.28 -8.23
CA LEU A 315 12.85 -0.95 -9.02
C LEU A 315 13.48 -0.75 -10.41
N ASN A 316 13.27 0.39 -11.04
CA ASN A 316 13.93 0.75 -12.30
C ASN A 316 15.47 0.82 -12.15
N ARG A 317 15.96 1.35 -11.02
CA ARG A 317 17.40 1.37 -10.73
C ARG A 317 17.95 -0.04 -10.49
N ILE A 318 17.20 -0.89 -9.81
CA ILE A 318 17.53 -2.30 -9.57
C ILE A 318 17.59 -3.07 -10.89
N GLU A 319 16.62 -2.86 -11.79
CA GLU A 319 16.52 -3.55 -13.07
C GLU A 319 17.75 -3.33 -13.96
N LYS A 320 18.40 -2.17 -13.87
CA LYS A 320 19.64 -1.88 -14.63
C LYS A 320 20.79 -2.85 -14.34
N HIS A 321 20.74 -3.56 -13.22
CA HIS A 321 21.76 -4.54 -12.85
C HIS A 321 21.45 -5.99 -13.31
N ILE A 322 20.32 -6.19 -14.01
CA ILE A 322 19.95 -7.52 -14.56
C ILE A 322 20.77 -7.86 -15.81
N LYS A 323 21.35 -6.86 -16.46
CA LYS A 323 22.06 -6.99 -17.73
C LYS A 323 23.47 -7.54 -17.57
#